data_2eef86d0670ff265b9f6ea62eb83f542
#
_entry.id   2eef86d0670ff265b9f6ea62eb83f542
#
_cell.length_a   1.000
_cell.length_b   1.000
_cell.length_c   1.000
_cell.angle_alpha   90.00
_cell.angle_beta   90.00
_cell.angle_gamma   90.00
#
_symmetry.space_group_name_H-M   'P 1'
#
loop_
_entity.id
_entity.type
_entity.pdbx_description
1 polymer ?
#
loop_
_entity_poly.entity_id
_entity_poly.type
_entity_poly.pdbx_seq_one_letter_code
_entity_poly.pdbx_strand_id
1 'polypeptide(L)'
;STTSTRSWSPPAPSSSGSGYSIYDSSVISSKNMPQQNEFWNNSYNFPAKPRNMWEIGVSGGLFNVSGDVPTVLPTFGFAAHVRKAFGYLFSLRLQYLNGTAKGLAWNPSYNFSRNPALSQVYSAPIQGSTTIPGKPAENIYYNYKNKTQDLSIQGIFTLNNIRFHKQKTGWVLYAGAGFGASAYETKVNALDEAAGKTYSDLYTTLSSQPLVYKNRKDVRKALKDGMDDTYETPAENNGERRPKLGDNQTLRFSTSVLAGIAVKLSKRINVALENRHTFIHDDLLDGQQWQE
;
A
#
# COMPACT_ATOMS: atom_id res chain seq x y z
N SER A 1 -56.83 -40.78 -7.54
CA SER A 1 -55.46 -40.41 -7.20
C SER A 1 -55.30 -38.90 -7.36
N THR A 2 -55.37 -38.18 -6.25
CA THR A 2 -55.16 -36.75 -6.19
C THR A 2 -53.67 -36.44 -6.09
N THR A 3 -53.12 -35.94 -7.16
CA THR A 3 -51.72 -35.42 -7.23
C THR A 3 -51.69 -34.11 -6.46
N SER A 4 -51.13 -34.13 -5.24
CA SER A 4 -50.83 -32.94 -4.44
C SER A 4 -49.66 -32.22 -5.07
N THR A 5 -49.90 -31.13 -5.79
CA THR A 5 -48.88 -30.19 -6.19
C THR A 5 -48.42 -29.41 -4.95
N ARG A 6 -47.33 -29.83 -4.33
CA ARG A 6 -46.64 -29.01 -3.33
C ARG A 6 -46.13 -27.73 -4.02
N SER A 7 -46.83 -26.63 -3.77
CA SER A 7 -46.29 -25.30 -4.09
C SER A 7 -45.06 -25.05 -3.23
N TRP A 8 -43.90 -25.07 -3.86
CA TRP A 8 -42.66 -24.68 -3.18
C TRP A 8 -42.67 -23.16 -2.96
N SER A 9 -42.69 -22.74 -1.70
CA SER A 9 -42.46 -21.33 -1.35
C SER A 9 -40.99 -21.15 -1.01
N PRO A 10 -40.28 -20.15 -1.63
CA PRO A 10 -38.92 -19.89 -1.27
C PRO A 10 -38.78 -19.61 0.22
N PRO A 11 -37.77 -20.13 0.92
CA PRO A 11 -37.54 -19.82 2.30
C PRO A 11 -37.46 -18.32 2.48
N ALA A 12 -38.17 -17.79 3.49
CA ALA A 12 -38.14 -16.38 3.82
C ALA A 12 -36.68 -15.92 3.97
N PRO A 13 -36.31 -14.75 3.45
CA PRO A 13 -34.95 -14.25 3.58
C PRO A 13 -34.62 -14.14 5.07
N SER A 14 -33.70 -15.00 5.53
CA SER A 14 -33.19 -14.92 6.90
C SER A 14 -32.51 -13.57 7.06
N SER A 15 -32.98 -12.74 7.96
CA SER A 15 -32.53 -11.36 8.22
C SER A 15 -31.13 -11.25 8.86
N SER A 16 -30.39 -12.34 8.95
CA SER A 16 -29.07 -12.34 9.58
C SER A 16 -27.97 -12.72 8.61
N GLY A 17 -27.15 -11.76 8.27
CA GLY A 17 -25.83 -11.87 7.66
C GLY A 17 -25.83 -11.99 6.12
N SER A 18 -25.66 -11.19 5.48
CA SER A 18 -24.93 -10.30 4.65
C SER A 18 -23.81 -10.86 3.80
N GLY A 19 -24.12 -11.66 2.89
CA GLY A 19 -23.48 -11.88 1.62
C GLY A 19 -24.52 -11.68 0.54
N TYR A 20 -24.17 -11.62 -0.72
CA TYR A 20 -25.14 -11.71 -1.79
C TYR A 20 -25.88 -13.02 -1.63
N SER A 21 -27.11 -12.97 -1.09
CA SER A 21 -27.93 -14.16 -1.02
C SER A 21 -28.39 -14.49 -2.44
N ILE A 22 -28.11 -15.70 -2.90
CA ILE A 22 -28.63 -16.22 -4.18
C ILE A 22 -30.17 -16.28 -4.20
N TYR A 23 -30.82 -16.11 -3.05
CA TYR A 23 -32.27 -16.06 -2.89
C TYR A 23 -32.82 -14.63 -2.87
N ASP A 24 -31.96 -13.61 -2.86
CA ASP A 24 -32.38 -12.21 -2.88
C ASP A 24 -32.69 -11.76 -4.31
N SER A 25 -33.97 -11.71 -4.63
CA SER A 25 -34.44 -11.25 -5.94
C SER A 25 -34.15 -9.77 -6.20
N SER A 26 -33.92 -8.98 -5.16
CA SER A 26 -33.67 -7.54 -5.32
C SER A 26 -32.38 -7.23 -6.08
N VAL A 27 -31.44 -8.16 -6.08
CA VAL A 27 -30.15 -8.03 -6.82
C VAL A 27 -30.24 -8.55 -8.25
N ILE A 28 -31.35 -9.18 -8.64
CA ILE A 28 -31.55 -9.74 -9.99
C ILE A 28 -32.29 -8.74 -10.86
N SER A 29 -31.85 -8.57 -12.10
CA SER A 29 -32.59 -7.76 -13.08
C SER A 29 -33.86 -8.47 -13.53
N SER A 30 -34.91 -7.70 -13.86
CA SER A 30 -36.16 -8.26 -14.39
C SER A 30 -35.96 -9.16 -15.60
N LYS A 31 -34.99 -8.87 -16.45
CA LYS A 31 -34.60 -9.66 -17.61
C LYS A 31 -34.13 -11.08 -17.23
N ASN A 32 -33.50 -11.22 -16.08
CA ASN A 32 -32.91 -12.51 -15.63
C ASN A 32 -33.80 -13.23 -14.62
N MET A 33 -34.96 -12.66 -14.28
CA MET A 33 -35.91 -13.29 -13.33
C MET A 33 -36.45 -14.66 -13.79
N PRO A 34 -36.69 -14.93 -15.09
CA PRO A 34 -37.10 -16.26 -15.53
C PRO A 34 -36.09 -17.34 -15.12
N GLN A 35 -34.81 -17.15 -15.39
CA GLN A 35 -33.73 -18.06 -14.96
C GLN A 35 -33.67 -18.22 -13.43
N GLN A 36 -33.89 -17.14 -12.69
CA GLN A 36 -33.90 -17.18 -11.23
C GLN A 36 -35.07 -18.04 -10.71
N ASN A 37 -36.25 -17.95 -11.34
CA ASN A 37 -37.39 -18.78 -11.02
C ASN A 37 -37.13 -20.27 -11.32
N GLU A 38 -36.49 -20.55 -12.45
CA GLU A 38 -36.07 -21.93 -12.81
C GLU A 38 -35.09 -22.50 -11.79
N PHE A 39 -34.14 -21.66 -11.31
CA PHE A 39 -33.22 -22.05 -10.24
C PHE A 39 -33.97 -22.35 -8.93
N TRP A 40 -34.92 -21.52 -8.53
CA TRP A 40 -35.72 -21.75 -7.34
C TRP A 40 -36.60 -23.02 -7.43
N ASN A 41 -37.06 -23.31 -8.61
CA ASN A 41 -37.87 -24.54 -8.89
C ASN A 41 -36.99 -25.78 -9.09
N ASN A 42 -35.67 -25.69 -8.92
CA ASN A 42 -34.71 -26.77 -9.17
C ASN A 42 -34.71 -27.30 -10.62
N SER A 43 -35.25 -26.55 -11.57
CA SER A 43 -35.21 -26.89 -12.99
C SER A 43 -33.93 -26.42 -13.69
N TYR A 44 -33.20 -25.50 -13.06
CA TYR A 44 -31.90 -25.05 -13.52
C TYR A 44 -30.88 -25.01 -12.38
N ASN A 45 -29.63 -25.45 -12.63
CA ASN A 45 -28.64 -25.67 -11.57
C ASN A 45 -27.98 -24.40 -11.03
N PHE A 46 -28.09 -23.29 -11.74
CA PHE A 46 -27.38 -22.05 -11.39
C PHE A 46 -28.33 -20.87 -11.22
N PRO A 47 -28.13 -20.02 -10.19
CA PRO A 47 -28.88 -18.80 -10.02
C PRO A 47 -28.58 -17.81 -11.14
N ALA A 48 -29.52 -16.91 -11.40
CA ALA A 48 -29.35 -15.86 -12.38
C ALA A 48 -28.22 -14.90 -11.98
N LYS A 49 -27.56 -14.32 -12.97
CA LYS A 49 -26.51 -13.34 -12.77
C LYS A 49 -27.08 -12.07 -12.10
N PRO A 50 -26.48 -11.58 -11.01
CA PRO A 50 -26.92 -10.36 -10.34
C PRO A 50 -26.66 -9.13 -11.21
N ARG A 51 -27.35 -8.04 -10.91
CA ARG A 51 -27.06 -6.73 -11.52
C ARG A 51 -25.63 -6.31 -11.22
N ASN A 52 -25.02 -5.62 -12.17
CA ASN A 52 -23.75 -4.97 -11.91
C ASN A 52 -23.93 -3.91 -10.83
N MET A 53 -23.17 -4.01 -9.76
CA MET A 53 -23.26 -3.10 -8.61
C MET A 53 -22.02 -2.25 -8.49
N TRP A 54 -22.23 -1.01 -8.11
CA TRP A 54 -21.17 -0.06 -7.79
C TRP A 54 -21.00 0.06 -6.29
N GLU A 55 -19.76 0.20 -5.86
CA GLU A 55 -19.38 0.44 -4.48
C GLU A 55 -18.34 1.55 -4.46
N ILE A 56 -18.48 2.45 -3.49
CA ILE A 56 -17.50 3.48 -3.17
C ILE A 56 -17.01 3.18 -1.76
N GLY A 57 -15.70 3.25 -1.55
CA GLY A 57 -15.12 3.00 -0.24
C GLY A 57 -13.95 3.92 0.05
N VAL A 58 -13.72 4.09 1.34
CA VAL A 58 -12.55 4.77 1.90
C VAL A 58 -11.89 3.85 2.90
N SER A 59 -10.60 3.95 3.02
CA SER A 59 -9.82 3.15 3.96
C SER A 59 -8.69 3.96 4.57
N GLY A 60 -8.34 3.63 5.80
CA GLY A 60 -7.18 4.14 6.50
C GLY A 60 -6.41 2.97 7.10
N GLY A 61 -5.11 3.07 7.16
CA GLY A 61 -4.30 1.96 7.64
C GLY A 61 -2.83 2.31 7.82
N LEU A 62 -2.07 1.30 8.11
CA LEU A 62 -0.63 1.40 8.26
C LEU A 62 0.05 1.31 6.89
N PHE A 63 0.95 2.23 6.64
CA PHE A 63 1.73 2.31 5.41
C PHE A 63 3.23 2.22 5.73
N ASN A 64 3.97 1.45 4.97
CA ASN A 64 5.42 1.35 5.06
C ASN A 64 6.04 1.04 3.70
N VAL A 65 7.30 1.40 3.54
CA VAL A 65 8.15 0.98 2.42
C VAL A 65 9.08 -0.12 2.94
N SER A 66 9.22 -1.18 2.18
CA SER A 66 10.17 -2.26 2.45
C SER A 66 11.29 -2.16 1.44
N GLY A 67 12.48 -1.87 1.91
CA GLY A 67 13.72 -1.71 1.15
C GLY A 67 14.93 -2.00 2.05
N ASP A 68 16.08 -1.49 1.67
CA ASP A 68 17.35 -1.69 2.40
C ASP A 68 17.37 -0.94 3.73
N VAL A 69 16.72 0.23 3.76
CA VAL A 69 16.58 1.03 4.98
C VAL A 69 15.32 0.61 5.74
N PRO A 70 15.46 0.01 6.93
CA PRO A 70 14.34 -0.53 7.65
C PRO A 70 13.39 0.56 8.14
N THR A 71 12.10 0.35 7.94
CA THR A 71 11.03 1.16 8.54
C THR A 71 11.07 1.02 10.07
N VAL A 72 11.10 2.12 10.77
CA VAL A 72 11.13 2.12 12.26
C VAL A 72 9.74 1.85 12.82
N LEU A 73 8.76 2.57 12.31
CA LEU A 73 7.33 2.42 12.64
C LEU A 73 6.52 2.66 11.37
N PRO A 74 5.53 1.81 11.10
CA PRO A 74 4.58 2.10 10.04
C PRO A 74 3.87 3.43 10.31
N THR A 75 3.69 4.21 9.28
CA THR A 75 2.96 5.48 9.35
C THR A 75 1.56 5.32 8.81
N PHE A 76 0.74 6.35 8.93
CA PHE A 76 -0.63 6.29 8.47
C PHE A 76 -0.71 6.53 6.96
N GLY A 77 -1.53 5.72 6.27
CA GLY A 77 -1.91 5.89 4.89
C GLY A 77 -3.43 5.93 4.72
N PHE A 78 -3.86 6.60 3.68
CA PHE A 78 -5.26 6.76 3.30
C PHE A 78 -5.49 6.25 1.88
N ALA A 79 -6.64 5.63 1.62
CA ALA A 79 -7.04 5.29 0.26
C ALA A 79 -8.54 5.48 0.04
N ALA A 80 -8.90 5.76 -1.21
CA ALA A 80 -10.27 5.81 -1.69
C ALA A 80 -10.42 4.94 -2.93
N HIS A 81 -11.57 4.30 -3.09
CA HIS A 81 -11.78 3.44 -4.23
C HIS A 81 -13.22 3.47 -4.75
N VAL A 82 -13.33 3.13 -6.02
CA VAL A 82 -14.60 2.80 -6.69
C VAL A 82 -14.49 1.39 -7.22
N ARG A 83 -15.46 0.54 -6.90
CA ARG A 83 -15.49 -0.86 -7.33
C ARG A 83 -16.77 -1.16 -8.07
N LYS A 84 -16.66 -1.93 -9.15
CA LYS A 84 -17.78 -2.45 -9.92
C LYS A 84 -17.78 -3.97 -9.88
N ALA A 85 -18.83 -4.56 -9.34
CA ALA A 85 -19.03 -6.00 -9.36
C ALA A 85 -19.67 -6.45 -10.67
N PHE A 86 -19.07 -7.43 -11.33
CA PHE A 86 -19.59 -8.02 -12.57
C PHE A 86 -20.34 -9.33 -12.36
N GLY A 87 -20.42 -9.78 -11.13
CA GLY A 87 -21.08 -11.01 -10.75
C GLY A 87 -20.81 -11.35 -9.28
N TYR A 88 -20.99 -12.60 -8.93
CA TYR A 88 -20.72 -13.11 -7.57
C TYR A 88 -19.23 -13.31 -7.29
N LEU A 89 -18.42 -13.48 -8.32
CA LEU A 89 -17.04 -13.89 -8.21
C LEU A 89 -16.07 -12.75 -8.47
N PHE A 90 -16.29 -11.96 -9.53
CA PHE A 90 -15.32 -11.00 -10.03
C PHE A 90 -15.80 -9.56 -9.90
N SER A 91 -14.89 -8.68 -9.52
CA SER A 91 -15.11 -7.23 -9.51
C SER A 91 -13.84 -6.49 -9.94
N LEU A 92 -14.01 -5.31 -10.50
CA LEU A 92 -12.94 -4.38 -10.87
C LEU A 92 -12.97 -3.19 -9.91
N ARG A 93 -11.81 -2.80 -9.41
CA ARG A 93 -11.64 -1.67 -8.48
C ARG A 93 -10.62 -0.67 -9.04
N LEU A 94 -10.98 0.59 -9.08
CA LEU A 94 -10.06 1.70 -9.23
C LEU A 94 -9.78 2.26 -7.85
N GLN A 95 -8.52 2.35 -7.46
CA GLN A 95 -8.10 2.81 -6.14
C GLN A 95 -7.03 3.88 -6.24
N TYR A 96 -7.21 4.94 -5.48
CA TYR A 96 -6.18 5.93 -5.18
C TYR A 96 -5.70 5.72 -3.74
N LEU A 97 -4.39 5.71 -3.54
CA LEU A 97 -3.74 5.58 -2.23
C LEU A 97 -2.75 6.72 -2.04
N ASN A 98 -2.72 7.27 -0.85
CA ASN A 98 -1.72 8.25 -0.41
C ASN A 98 -1.15 7.78 0.92
N GLY A 99 0.17 7.69 1.01
CA GLY A 99 0.86 7.25 2.21
C GLY A 99 2.19 7.96 2.38
N THR A 100 2.62 8.04 3.63
CA THR A 100 3.96 8.52 3.99
C THR A 100 4.68 7.39 4.69
N ALA A 101 5.93 7.11 4.33
CA ALA A 101 6.79 6.17 5.05
C ALA A 101 8.01 6.91 5.62
N LYS A 102 8.51 6.43 6.75
CA LYS A 102 9.76 6.89 7.36
C LYS A 102 10.60 5.68 7.73
N GLY A 103 11.90 5.77 7.46
CA GLY A 103 12.85 4.73 7.86
C GLY A 103 14.13 5.32 8.40
N LEU A 104 14.77 4.58 9.31
CA LEU A 104 16.04 4.94 9.92
C LEU A 104 16.91 3.69 10.03
N ALA A 105 18.00 3.70 9.28
CA ALA A 105 19.00 2.65 9.36
C ALA A 105 19.74 2.71 10.71
N TRP A 106 19.97 1.57 11.32
CA TRP A 106 20.87 1.45 12.46
C TRP A 106 22.25 0.95 12.03
N ASN A 107 22.33 0.39 10.81
CA ASN A 107 23.58 0.02 10.15
C ASN A 107 24.08 1.20 9.33
N PRO A 108 25.35 1.54 9.40
CA PRO A 108 25.95 2.53 8.55
C PRO A 108 26.08 2.01 7.12
N SER A 109 25.94 2.90 6.15
CA SER A 109 26.27 2.65 4.74
C SER A 109 27.61 3.28 4.40
N TYR A 110 28.48 2.50 3.79
CA TYR A 110 29.81 2.95 3.36
C TYR A 110 29.83 3.46 1.92
N ASN A 111 28.75 3.35 1.23
CA ASN A 111 28.65 3.54 -0.21
C ASN A 111 27.83 4.76 -0.62
N PHE A 112 27.58 5.67 0.31
CA PHE A 112 26.76 6.87 0.06
C PHE A 112 27.26 7.71 -1.16
N SER A 113 28.56 7.60 -1.52
CA SER A 113 29.14 8.29 -2.67
C SER A 113 28.56 7.84 -4.01
N ARG A 114 27.93 6.66 -4.06
CA ARG A 114 27.21 6.16 -5.24
C ARG A 114 25.82 6.80 -5.39
N ASN A 115 25.27 7.37 -4.33
CA ASN A 115 24.09 8.21 -4.41
C ASN A 115 24.52 9.65 -4.70
N PRO A 116 24.31 10.16 -5.93
CA PRO A 116 24.79 11.49 -6.32
C PRO A 116 24.21 12.61 -5.44
N ALA A 117 23.01 12.45 -4.90
CA ALA A 117 22.40 13.43 -4.00
C ALA A 117 23.22 13.60 -2.72
N LEU A 118 23.61 12.50 -2.10
CA LEU A 118 24.43 12.52 -0.89
C LEU A 118 25.88 12.89 -1.18
N SER A 119 26.43 12.43 -2.32
CA SER A 119 27.75 12.83 -2.78
C SER A 119 27.86 14.35 -2.92
N GLN A 120 26.85 15.01 -3.47
CA GLN A 120 26.82 16.47 -3.58
C GLN A 120 26.79 17.17 -2.21
N VAL A 121 25.97 16.68 -1.29
CA VAL A 121 25.83 17.24 0.08
C VAL A 121 27.17 17.16 0.83
N TYR A 122 27.84 16.01 0.76
CA TYR A 122 29.09 15.79 1.50
C TYR A 122 30.33 16.35 0.79
N SER A 123 30.23 16.70 -0.49
CA SER A 123 31.32 17.29 -1.27
C SER A 123 31.20 18.82 -1.41
N ALA A 124 30.02 19.40 -1.15
CA ALA A 124 29.81 20.84 -1.27
C ALA A 124 30.50 21.60 -0.13
N PRO A 125 31.16 22.71 -0.40
CA PRO A 125 31.62 23.63 0.66
C PRO A 125 30.38 24.20 1.37
N ILE A 126 30.43 24.23 2.69
CA ILE A 126 29.37 24.86 3.50
C ILE A 126 29.34 26.35 3.13
N GLN A 127 28.15 26.85 2.80
CA GLN A 127 27.96 28.24 2.39
C GLN A 127 28.50 29.19 3.48
N GLY A 128 29.52 30.01 3.14
CA GLY A 128 30.20 30.94 4.04
C GLY A 128 31.44 30.40 4.78
N SER A 129 31.86 29.16 4.54
CA SER A 129 33.08 28.57 5.06
C SER A 129 34.06 28.28 3.93
N THR A 130 35.32 28.72 4.10
CA THR A 130 36.44 28.30 3.24
C THR A 130 36.97 26.91 3.63
N THR A 131 36.42 26.31 4.68
CA THR A 131 36.76 24.97 5.12
C THR A 131 35.94 23.98 4.31
N ILE A 132 36.61 23.17 3.50
CA ILE A 132 36.04 21.94 2.94
C ILE A 132 35.45 21.19 4.18
N PRO A 133 34.18 20.78 4.18
CA PRO A 133 33.66 19.97 5.28
C PRO A 133 34.68 18.86 5.53
N GLY A 134 35.08 18.69 6.77
CA GLY A 134 36.08 17.68 7.12
C GLY A 134 35.74 16.38 6.40
N LYS A 135 36.77 15.64 5.99
CA LYS A 135 36.67 14.35 5.28
C LYS A 135 35.31 13.69 5.55
N PRO A 136 34.47 13.49 4.54
CA PRO A 136 33.13 12.98 4.78
C PRO A 136 33.23 11.75 5.69
N ALA A 137 32.35 11.64 6.66
CA ALA A 137 32.31 10.44 7.49
C ALA A 137 32.44 9.23 6.55
N GLU A 138 33.32 8.30 6.88
CA GLU A 138 33.51 7.10 6.02
C GLU A 138 32.22 6.33 5.80
N ASN A 139 31.19 6.66 6.60
CA ASN A 139 29.87 6.03 6.61
C ASN A 139 28.78 7.04 6.99
N ILE A 140 27.58 6.76 6.54
CA ILE A 140 26.38 7.52 6.90
C ILE A 140 25.27 6.58 7.40
N TYR A 141 24.32 7.11 8.15
CA TYR A 141 23.10 6.42 8.53
C TYR A 141 21.92 7.02 7.76
N TYR A 142 21.28 6.22 6.92
CA TYR A 142 20.13 6.68 6.16
C TYR A 142 18.92 6.92 7.08
N ASN A 143 18.38 8.14 6.98
CA ASN A 143 17.12 8.57 7.60
C ASN A 143 16.26 9.18 6.50
N TYR A 144 15.18 8.51 6.11
CA TYR A 144 14.37 8.95 4.98
C TYR A 144 12.91 9.17 5.34
N LYS A 145 12.27 10.01 4.53
CA LYS A 145 10.83 10.21 4.47
C LYS A 145 10.39 10.09 3.03
N ASN A 146 9.53 9.13 2.78
CA ASN A 146 8.92 8.90 1.47
C ASN A 146 7.45 9.29 1.51
N LYS A 147 7.00 10.03 0.50
CA LYS A 147 5.59 10.31 0.22
C LYS A 147 5.22 9.61 -1.07
N THR A 148 4.25 8.71 -1.01
CA THR A 148 3.82 7.92 -2.17
C THR A 148 2.35 8.14 -2.44
N GLN A 149 2.01 8.35 -3.70
CA GLN A 149 0.65 8.35 -4.25
C GLN A 149 0.58 7.24 -5.30
N ASP A 150 -0.47 6.43 -5.26
CA ASP A 150 -0.65 5.31 -6.19
C ASP A 150 -2.07 5.32 -6.73
N LEU A 151 -2.20 5.27 -8.04
CA LEU A 151 -3.48 5.09 -8.73
C LEU A 151 -3.44 3.76 -9.47
N SER A 152 -4.28 2.81 -9.07
CA SER A 152 -4.24 1.45 -9.60
C SER A 152 -5.62 0.91 -9.96
N ILE A 153 -5.63 0.05 -10.99
CA ILE A 153 -6.77 -0.76 -11.38
C ILE A 153 -6.53 -2.18 -10.91
N GLN A 154 -7.49 -2.77 -10.22
CA GLN A 154 -7.34 -4.05 -9.55
C GLN A 154 -8.50 -4.97 -9.91
N GLY A 155 -8.18 -6.21 -10.31
CA GLY A 155 -9.12 -7.31 -10.42
C GLY A 155 -9.23 -8.04 -9.09
N ILE A 156 -10.45 -8.16 -8.57
CA ILE A 156 -10.71 -8.79 -7.27
C ILE A 156 -11.60 -10.01 -7.46
N PHE A 157 -11.17 -11.12 -6.89
CA PHE A 157 -11.91 -12.39 -6.86
C PHE A 157 -12.38 -12.68 -5.46
N THR A 158 -13.66 -13.01 -5.33
CA THR A 158 -14.28 -13.45 -4.08
C THR A 158 -14.09 -14.95 -3.93
N LEU A 159 -13.20 -15.37 -3.04
CA LEU A 159 -12.72 -16.75 -2.94
C LEU A 159 -13.78 -17.70 -2.38
N ASN A 160 -14.51 -17.28 -1.37
CA ASN A 160 -15.56 -18.10 -0.76
C ASN A 160 -16.86 -18.13 -1.57
N ASN A 161 -16.96 -17.37 -2.65
CA ASN A 161 -18.07 -17.40 -3.61
C ASN A 161 -17.77 -18.21 -4.88
N ILE A 162 -16.67 -18.94 -4.95
CA ILE A 162 -16.36 -19.80 -6.11
C ILE A 162 -17.48 -20.82 -6.36
N ARG A 163 -18.13 -21.31 -5.27
CA ARG A 163 -19.33 -22.16 -5.34
C ARG A 163 -20.57 -21.38 -4.92
N PHE A 164 -20.79 -20.20 -5.51
CA PHE A 164 -21.85 -19.27 -5.16
C PHE A 164 -23.26 -19.87 -5.15
N HIS A 165 -23.49 -20.94 -5.92
CA HIS A 165 -24.76 -21.65 -5.98
C HIS A 165 -25.05 -22.54 -4.74
N LYS A 166 -24.06 -22.75 -3.87
CA LYS A 166 -24.18 -23.65 -2.70
C LYS A 166 -24.01 -22.95 -1.36
N GLN A 167 -23.44 -21.76 -1.34
CA GLN A 167 -22.98 -21.19 -0.07
C GLN A 167 -23.60 -19.82 0.25
N LYS A 168 -24.03 -19.66 1.50
CA LYS A 168 -24.37 -18.39 2.13
C LYS A 168 -23.31 -18.08 3.16
N THR A 169 -22.62 -16.95 3.05
CA THR A 169 -21.63 -16.51 4.04
C THR A 169 -21.92 -15.08 4.47
N GLY A 170 -21.85 -14.83 5.76
CA GLY A 170 -21.93 -13.48 6.32
C GLY A 170 -20.64 -12.66 6.17
N TRP A 171 -19.57 -13.30 5.74
CA TRP A 171 -18.26 -12.72 5.49
C TRP A 171 -17.76 -13.12 4.10
N VAL A 172 -16.88 -12.30 3.57
CA VAL A 172 -16.34 -12.43 2.22
C VAL A 172 -14.83 -12.44 2.32
N LEU A 173 -14.21 -13.54 1.88
CA LEU A 173 -12.78 -13.63 1.66
C LEU A 173 -12.50 -13.30 0.20
N TYR A 174 -11.57 -12.39 -0.03
CA TYR A 174 -11.22 -11.98 -1.39
C TYR A 174 -9.71 -11.83 -1.55
N ALA A 175 -9.26 -12.01 -2.77
CA ALA A 175 -7.91 -11.71 -3.19
C ALA A 175 -7.92 -11.07 -4.56
N GLY A 176 -6.87 -10.36 -4.89
CA GLY A 176 -6.79 -9.68 -6.16
C GLY A 176 -5.38 -9.28 -6.51
N ALA A 177 -5.26 -8.83 -7.75
CA ALA A 177 -4.05 -8.25 -8.27
C ALA A 177 -4.39 -7.05 -9.14
N GLY A 178 -3.45 -6.16 -9.30
CA GLY A 178 -3.66 -4.96 -10.08
C GLY A 178 -2.36 -4.36 -10.59
N PHE A 179 -2.52 -3.36 -11.40
CA PHE A 179 -1.44 -2.55 -11.92
C PHE A 179 -1.84 -1.07 -11.89
N GLY A 180 -0.85 -0.20 -11.87
CA GLY A 180 -1.09 1.21 -11.75
C GLY A 180 0.15 2.05 -11.98
N ALA A 181 0.05 3.29 -11.57
CA ALA A 181 1.12 4.25 -11.57
C ALA A 181 1.29 4.83 -10.16
N SER A 182 2.51 4.79 -9.67
CA SER A 182 2.89 5.37 -8.39
C SER A 182 3.75 6.60 -8.64
N ALA A 183 3.39 7.69 -8.01
CA ALA A 183 4.19 8.90 -7.93
C ALA A 183 4.73 9.03 -6.51
N TYR A 184 6.04 9.13 -6.36
CA TYR A 184 6.66 9.22 -5.05
C TYR A 184 7.74 10.31 -4.99
N GLU A 185 7.99 10.79 -3.80
CA GLU A 185 9.07 11.70 -3.44
C GLU A 185 9.76 11.16 -2.19
N THR A 186 11.05 10.88 -2.30
CA THR A 186 11.88 10.47 -1.15
C THR A 186 12.87 11.55 -0.83
N LYS A 187 12.92 11.94 0.43
CA LYS A 187 13.89 12.88 0.98
C LYS A 187 14.66 12.22 2.12
N VAL A 188 15.94 12.57 2.19
CA VAL A 188 16.85 12.09 3.23
C VAL A 188 17.20 13.25 4.14
N ASN A 189 17.27 13.00 5.44
CA ASN A 189 17.81 13.93 6.42
C ASN A 189 19.35 13.78 6.43
N ALA A 190 20.03 14.65 5.69
CA ALA A 190 21.46 14.61 5.52
C ALA A 190 22.18 15.81 6.18
N LEU A 191 21.44 16.89 6.45
CA LEU A 191 21.94 18.14 6.99
C LEU A 191 21.13 18.57 8.19
N ASP A 192 21.81 19.15 9.19
CA ASP A 192 21.20 19.98 10.21
C ASP A 192 20.94 21.36 9.59
N GLU A 193 19.67 21.67 9.27
CA GLU A 193 19.32 22.94 8.63
C GLU A 193 19.65 24.15 9.50
N ALA A 194 19.51 24.02 10.82
CA ALA A 194 19.78 25.11 11.74
C ALA A 194 21.28 25.42 11.86
N ALA A 195 22.13 24.39 11.83
CA ALA A 195 23.56 24.53 11.96
C ALA A 195 24.29 24.63 10.60
N GLY A 196 23.59 24.31 9.50
CA GLY A 196 24.20 24.23 8.15
C GLY A 196 25.32 23.20 8.03
N LYS A 197 25.25 22.12 8.81
CA LYS A 197 26.32 21.12 8.95
C LYS A 197 25.78 19.72 8.64
N THR A 198 26.69 18.86 8.17
CA THR A 198 26.42 17.43 8.06
C THR A 198 26.52 16.76 9.42
N TYR A 199 25.90 15.59 9.58
CA TYR A 199 25.96 14.78 10.83
C TYR A 199 27.24 13.95 10.96
N SER A 200 28.35 14.32 10.29
CA SER A 200 29.58 13.54 10.26
C SER A 200 30.16 13.22 11.63
N ASP A 201 30.10 14.16 12.59
CA ASP A 201 30.60 13.94 13.95
C ASP A 201 29.75 12.89 14.70
N LEU A 202 28.42 12.98 14.55
CA LEU A 202 27.50 12.00 15.11
C LEU A 202 27.73 10.61 14.52
N TYR A 203 27.90 10.52 13.22
CA TYR A 203 28.13 9.25 12.53
C TYR A 203 29.46 8.62 12.92
N THR A 204 30.53 9.40 13.03
CA THR A 204 31.83 8.94 13.49
C THR A 204 31.76 8.40 14.91
N THR A 205 31.08 9.12 15.81
CA THR A 205 30.91 8.69 17.21
C THR A 205 30.14 7.37 17.29
N LEU A 206 29.07 7.19 16.53
CA LEU A 206 28.30 5.97 16.53
C LEU A 206 29.02 4.80 15.90
N SER A 207 29.81 5.04 14.87
CA SER A 207 30.57 3.99 14.18
C SER A 207 31.76 3.47 14.96
N SER A 208 32.24 4.24 15.95
CA SER A 208 33.27 3.76 16.88
C SER A 208 32.78 2.75 17.89
N GLN A 209 31.44 2.58 18.03
CA GLN A 209 30.82 1.61 18.92
C GLN A 209 30.65 0.26 18.25
N PRO A 210 30.61 -0.86 19.00
CA PRO A 210 30.32 -2.17 18.42
C PRO A 210 28.94 -2.22 17.78
N LEU A 211 28.88 -2.35 16.46
CA LEU A 211 27.64 -2.41 15.65
C LEU A 211 27.08 -3.83 15.68
N VAL A 212 26.48 -4.20 16.80
CA VAL A 212 25.79 -5.47 16.97
C VAL A 212 24.28 -5.27 17.02
N TYR A 213 23.53 -6.24 16.50
CA TYR A 213 22.06 -6.18 16.46
C TYR A 213 21.41 -5.86 17.81
N LYS A 214 22.05 -6.26 18.91
CA LYS A 214 21.60 -5.97 20.28
C LYS A 214 21.50 -4.45 20.55
N ASN A 215 22.44 -3.66 20.01
CA ASN A 215 22.55 -2.23 20.25
C ASN A 215 21.70 -1.37 19.28
N ARG A 216 20.98 -2.00 18.33
CA ARG A 216 20.22 -1.29 17.29
C ARG A 216 19.23 -0.24 17.82
N LYS A 217 18.66 -0.46 19.01
CA LYS A 217 17.71 0.48 19.61
C LYS A 217 18.41 1.73 20.12
N ASP A 218 19.58 1.54 20.73
CA ASP A 218 20.38 2.64 21.30
C ASP A 218 20.99 3.48 20.18
N VAL A 219 21.47 2.86 19.12
CA VAL A 219 21.95 3.56 17.91
C VAL A 219 20.83 4.39 17.29
N ARG A 220 19.64 3.81 17.10
CA ARG A 220 18.50 4.54 16.54
C ARG A 220 18.03 5.68 17.45
N LYS A 221 18.10 5.50 18.77
CA LYS A 221 17.77 6.55 19.71
C LYS A 221 18.76 7.69 19.60
N ALA A 222 20.06 7.40 19.61
CA ALA A 222 21.11 8.41 19.48
C ALA A 222 21.00 9.18 18.14
N LEU A 223 20.68 8.49 17.04
CA LEU A 223 20.40 9.13 15.76
C LEU A 223 19.18 10.06 15.82
N LYS A 224 18.09 9.63 16.43
CA LYS A 224 16.89 10.46 16.60
C LYS A 224 17.12 11.68 17.48
N ASP A 225 17.91 11.53 18.54
CA ASP A 225 18.21 12.61 19.47
C ASP A 225 19.24 13.61 18.87
N GLY A 226 20.05 13.17 17.92
CA GLY A 226 21.09 13.97 17.28
C GLY A 226 20.75 14.53 15.90
N MET A 227 19.62 14.14 15.31
CA MET A 227 19.15 14.64 14.02
C MET A 227 17.93 15.55 14.21
N ASP A 228 17.75 16.53 13.33
CA ASP A 228 16.73 17.58 13.46
C ASP A 228 15.34 17.21 12.91
N ASP A 229 15.15 15.99 12.41
CA ASP A 229 13.90 15.52 11.77
C ASP A 229 13.45 16.32 10.52
N THR A 230 14.29 17.22 10.00
CA THR A 230 14.07 17.82 8.68
C THR A 230 14.45 16.80 7.60
N TYR A 231 13.84 16.88 6.45
CA TYR A 231 14.11 15.98 5.33
C TYR A 231 14.31 16.87 4.10
N GLU A 232 15.48 17.49 4.05
CA GLU A 232 15.80 18.57 3.12
C GLU A 232 16.38 18.06 1.80
N THR A 233 17.09 16.91 1.82
CA THR A 233 17.84 16.42 0.67
C THR A 233 17.00 15.46 -0.18
N PRO A 234 16.61 15.82 -1.42
CA PRO A 234 15.92 14.88 -2.31
C PRO A 234 16.83 13.70 -2.67
N ALA A 235 16.39 12.47 -2.44
CA ALA A 235 17.15 11.27 -2.75
C ALA A 235 17.45 11.11 -4.27
N GLU A 236 16.63 11.73 -5.11
CA GLU A 236 16.72 11.66 -6.57
C GLU A 236 17.48 12.82 -7.22
N ASN A 237 18.25 13.57 -6.48
CA ASN A 237 19.04 14.67 -7.03
C ASN A 237 20.32 14.14 -7.71
N ASN A 238 20.15 13.22 -8.66
CA ASN A 238 21.25 12.52 -9.32
C ASN A 238 21.46 12.94 -10.79
N GLY A 239 20.70 13.93 -11.27
CA GLY A 239 20.78 14.37 -12.67
C GLY A 239 20.19 13.38 -13.69
N GLU A 240 19.73 12.21 -13.28
CA GLU A 240 19.09 11.25 -14.15
C GLU A 240 17.72 11.76 -14.63
N ARG A 241 17.42 11.51 -15.90
CA ARG A 241 16.11 11.82 -16.47
C ARG A 241 15.12 10.73 -16.08
N ARG A 242 14.31 11.01 -15.07
CA ARG A 242 13.21 10.14 -14.65
C ARG A 242 11.87 10.80 -14.98
N PRO A 243 10.84 10.04 -15.39
CA PRO A 243 9.50 10.61 -15.56
C PRO A 243 9.04 11.27 -14.27
N LYS A 244 8.67 12.53 -14.34
CA LYS A 244 8.18 13.30 -13.18
C LYS A 244 6.68 13.58 -13.29
N LEU A 245 6.02 13.59 -12.15
CA LEU A 245 4.66 14.11 -11.99
C LEU A 245 4.73 15.34 -11.08
N GLY A 246 4.38 16.52 -11.63
CA GLY A 246 4.64 17.77 -10.94
C GLY A 246 6.14 18.07 -10.81
N ASP A 247 6.52 18.87 -9.81
CA ASP A 247 7.88 19.39 -9.73
C ASP A 247 8.91 18.37 -9.20
N ASN A 248 8.51 17.49 -8.25
CA ASN A 248 9.48 16.64 -7.53
C ASN A 248 9.12 15.17 -7.43
N GLN A 249 7.95 14.74 -7.89
CA GLN A 249 7.53 13.34 -7.74
C GLN A 249 7.97 12.51 -8.93
N THR A 250 8.62 11.39 -8.67
CA THR A 250 8.98 10.42 -9.70
C THR A 250 7.82 9.48 -9.98
N LEU A 251 7.46 9.36 -11.26
CA LEU A 251 6.39 8.49 -11.72
C LEU A 251 6.96 7.13 -12.12
N ARG A 252 6.40 6.06 -11.56
CA ARG A 252 6.76 4.67 -11.85
C ARG A 252 5.54 3.81 -12.06
N PHE A 253 5.68 2.82 -12.90
CA PHE A 253 4.70 1.74 -12.99
C PHE A 253 4.70 0.93 -11.69
N SER A 254 3.51 0.54 -11.24
CA SER A 254 3.33 -0.28 -10.05
C SER A 254 2.47 -1.52 -10.35
N THR A 255 2.80 -2.60 -9.69
CA THR A 255 1.95 -3.79 -9.63
C THR A 255 1.57 -4.05 -8.18
N SER A 256 0.39 -4.61 -7.96
CA SER A 256 -0.07 -4.86 -6.60
C SER A 256 -0.75 -6.20 -6.48
N VAL A 257 -0.59 -6.82 -5.31
CA VAL A 257 -1.37 -7.96 -4.88
C VAL A 257 -2.05 -7.62 -3.57
N LEU A 258 -3.24 -8.14 -3.37
CA LEU A 258 -4.04 -7.86 -2.18
C LEU A 258 -4.82 -9.09 -1.75
N ALA A 259 -5.08 -9.15 -0.46
CA ALA A 259 -6.00 -10.11 0.12
C ALA A 259 -6.73 -9.45 1.29
N GLY A 260 -7.98 -9.80 1.49
CA GLY A 260 -8.78 -9.20 2.53
C GLY A 260 -9.99 -10.03 2.91
N ILE A 261 -10.53 -9.65 4.05
CA ILE A 261 -11.77 -10.19 4.58
C ILE A 261 -12.76 -9.04 4.78
N ALA A 262 -13.95 -9.19 4.29
CA ALA A 262 -15.01 -8.20 4.43
C ALA A 262 -16.22 -8.79 5.16
N VAL A 263 -16.82 -7.97 6.01
CA VAL A 263 -18.05 -8.28 6.71
C VAL A 263 -19.09 -7.22 6.34
N LYS A 264 -20.25 -7.65 5.98
CA LYS A 264 -21.38 -6.76 5.66
C LYS A 264 -22.11 -6.39 6.94
N LEU A 265 -22.08 -5.14 7.31
CA LEU A 265 -22.79 -4.62 8.48
C LEU A 265 -24.26 -4.32 8.17
N SER A 266 -24.58 -3.93 6.96
CA SER A 266 -25.95 -3.64 6.52
C SER A 266 -26.14 -3.95 5.04
N LYS A 267 -27.35 -3.70 4.50
CA LYS A 267 -27.62 -3.85 3.06
C LYS A 267 -26.74 -3.00 2.16
N ARG A 268 -26.11 -1.94 2.70
CA ARG A 268 -25.33 -0.97 1.94
C ARG A 268 -23.91 -0.71 2.47
N ILE A 269 -23.58 -1.25 3.65
CA ILE A 269 -22.32 -0.97 4.33
C ILE A 269 -21.55 -2.26 4.53
N ASN A 270 -20.32 -2.28 4.04
CA ASN A 270 -19.33 -3.33 4.25
C ASN A 270 -18.15 -2.75 5.01
N VAL A 271 -17.57 -3.53 5.91
CA VAL A 271 -16.29 -3.25 6.55
C VAL A 271 -15.30 -4.33 6.17
N ALA A 272 -14.11 -3.93 5.78
CA ALA A 272 -13.08 -4.86 5.35
C ALA A 272 -11.75 -4.60 6.05
N LEU A 273 -11.02 -5.66 6.32
CA LEU A 273 -9.60 -5.65 6.64
C LEU A 273 -8.86 -6.20 5.43
N GLU A 274 -7.93 -5.40 4.90
CA GLU A 274 -7.17 -5.72 3.69
C GLU A 274 -5.67 -5.56 3.95
N ASN A 275 -4.90 -6.50 3.44
CA ASN A 275 -3.46 -6.38 3.29
C ASN A 275 -3.15 -6.23 1.80
N ARG A 276 -2.31 -5.24 1.47
CA ARG A 276 -1.92 -4.94 0.10
C ARG A 276 -0.41 -4.77 0.02
N HIS A 277 0.21 -5.43 -0.93
CA HIS A 277 1.61 -5.24 -1.30
C HIS A 277 1.66 -4.60 -2.68
N THR A 278 2.37 -3.49 -2.79
CA THR A 278 2.61 -2.78 -4.06
C THR A 278 4.09 -2.87 -4.37
N PHE A 279 4.40 -3.36 -5.56
CA PHE A 279 5.76 -3.48 -6.07
C PHE A 279 6.02 -2.34 -7.04
N ILE A 280 7.02 -1.55 -6.75
CA ILE A 280 7.48 -0.45 -7.58
C ILE A 280 8.93 -0.77 -7.93
N HIS A 281 9.24 -0.85 -9.21
CA HIS A 281 10.60 -1.12 -9.65
C HIS A 281 11.42 0.17 -9.60
N ASP A 282 11.83 0.53 -8.40
CA ASP A 282 12.69 1.68 -8.14
C ASP A 282 13.41 1.54 -6.80
N ASP A 283 14.69 1.78 -6.82
CA ASP A 283 15.61 1.59 -5.71
C ASP A 283 15.61 2.77 -4.71
N LEU A 284 15.22 3.96 -5.16
CA LEU A 284 15.27 5.17 -4.35
C LEU A 284 14.02 5.40 -3.47
N LEU A 285 13.13 4.42 -3.36
CA LEU A 285 11.95 4.51 -2.50
C LEU A 285 12.30 4.68 -1.02
N ASP A 286 13.38 4.06 -0.57
CA ASP A 286 13.89 4.16 0.80
C ASP A 286 15.10 5.12 0.92
N GLY A 287 15.41 5.85 -0.17
CA GLY A 287 16.48 6.84 -0.22
C GLY A 287 17.88 6.27 -0.38
N GLN A 288 18.06 4.96 -0.34
CA GLN A 288 19.33 4.29 -0.56
C GLN A 288 19.37 3.72 -1.97
N GLN A 289 20.47 3.93 -2.69
CA GLN A 289 20.68 3.29 -3.97
C GLN A 289 21.37 1.94 -3.76
N TRP A 290 20.78 0.87 -4.33
CA TRP A 290 21.34 -0.46 -4.32
C TRP A 290 22.75 -0.47 -4.91
N GLN A 291 23.55 -1.39 -4.44
CA GLN A 291 24.94 -1.51 -4.84
C GLN A 291 25.25 -2.97 -5.13
N GLU A 292 25.48 -3.23 -6.39
CA GLU A 292 26.12 -4.46 -6.85
C GLU A 292 27.63 -4.45 -6.60
#